data_f7fcdaf545b9c2891d8d593e06aecc02
#
_entry.id   f7fcdaf545b9c2891d8d593e06aecc02
#
_cell.length_a   1.000
_cell.length_b   1.000
_cell.length_c   1.000
_cell.angle_alpha   90.00
_cell.angle_beta   90.00
_cell.angle_gamma   90.00
#
_symmetry.space_group_name_H-M   'P 1'
#
loop_
_entity.id
_entity.type
_entity.pdbx_description
1 polymer ?
#
loop_
_entity_poly.entity_id
_entity_poly.type
_entity_poly.pdbx_seq_one_letter_code
_entity_poly.pdbx_strand_id
1 'polypeptide(L)'
;MFSPEKFNLGNAFKQYFEIIPAFSNALKEEVYRIRHQVYCEDLEFESIRPDRREIDEHDINSLHLLMRSVKTEEFVGCTRIVRSRPGDPQYKLPFENTCAAVLDRSIVDPTKLPRDNIAEVSRLAVVTGYRRRKGEGSSPVSISSEDFGTPSQSRFPFIPIGLYLATTELARINGIDTVFVLTEERLANHFAKLGFSHKYIGSPIEHHGVRVPSMMSVSGTIKDMRSNLRPLYDVIAADIKRNLPETGNGLPGIENEHSESRPRVTIAVKPAT
;
A
#
# COMPACT_ATOMS: atom_id res chain seq x y z
N MET A 1 14.30 23.84 35.44
CA MET A 1 14.99 23.55 34.20
C MET A 1 14.13 22.55 33.46
N PHE A 2 13.21 23.02 32.60
CA PHE A 2 12.32 22.15 31.84
C PHE A 2 13.14 21.50 30.71
N SER A 3 13.29 20.19 30.77
CA SER A 3 13.85 19.42 29.67
C SER A 3 12.89 19.57 28.47
N PRO A 4 13.33 19.98 27.26
CA PRO A 4 12.45 19.98 26.12
C PRO A 4 12.06 18.52 25.88
N GLU A 5 10.78 18.17 26.07
CA GLU A 5 10.26 16.87 25.66
C GLU A 5 10.62 16.70 24.20
N LYS A 6 11.48 15.73 23.92
CA LYS A 6 11.83 15.37 22.54
C LYS A 6 10.51 15.08 21.82
N PHE A 7 10.21 15.85 20.79
CA PHE A 7 9.02 15.67 19.96
C PHE A 7 8.93 14.21 19.51
N ASN A 8 7.95 13.48 20.06
CA ASN A 8 7.75 12.06 19.81
C ASN A 8 6.76 11.89 18.66
N LEU A 9 7.26 11.47 17.48
CA LEU A 9 6.45 11.30 16.28
C LEU A 9 5.31 10.28 16.47
N GLY A 10 5.51 9.24 17.28
CA GLY A 10 4.45 8.26 17.57
C GLY A 10 3.30 8.86 18.37
N ASN A 11 3.60 9.62 19.42
CA ASN A 11 2.57 10.30 20.20
C ASN A 11 1.82 11.35 19.38
N ALA A 12 2.53 12.10 18.53
CA ALA A 12 1.91 13.06 17.63
C ALA A 12 1.01 12.37 16.60
N PHE A 13 1.46 11.25 16.03
CA PHE A 13 0.67 10.47 15.07
C PHE A 13 -0.68 10.03 15.66
N LYS A 14 -0.67 9.44 16.85
CA LYS A 14 -1.89 8.96 17.53
C LYS A 14 -2.95 10.04 17.78
N GLN A 15 -2.54 11.31 17.86
CA GLN A 15 -3.50 12.41 18.03
C GLN A 15 -4.29 12.72 16.76
N TYR A 16 -3.75 12.32 15.59
CA TYR A 16 -4.33 12.69 14.29
C TYR A 16 -4.78 11.51 13.47
N PHE A 17 -4.08 10.38 13.55
CA PHE A 17 -4.26 9.25 12.64
C PHE A 17 -4.13 7.90 13.33
N GLU A 18 -4.75 6.90 12.72
CA GLU A 18 -4.55 5.49 13.00
C GLU A 18 -4.49 4.67 11.71
N ILE A 19 -3.88 3.50 11.77
CA ILE A 19 -3.76 2.56 10.65
C ILE A 19 -4.71 1.38 10.86
N ILE A 20 -5.47 1.06 9.80
CA ILE A 20 -6.45 -0.02 9.80
C ILE A 20 -6.20 -0.93 8.60
N PRO A 21 -5.75 -2.19 8.80
CA PRO A 21 -5.72 -3.18 7.72
C PRO A 21 -7.15 -3.52 7.27
N ALA A 22 -7.39 -3.50 5.97
CA ALA A 22 -8.72 -3.69 5.40
C ALA A 22 -9.00 -5.17 5.11
N PHE A 23 -9.25 -5.98 6.16
CA PHE A 23 -9.56 -7.41 6.00
C PHE A 23 -11.05 -7.67 5.72
N SER A 24 -11.95 -6.86 6.24
CA SER A 24 -13.39 -7.02 5.99
C SER A 24 -13.81 -6.43 4.64
N ASN A 25 -14.88 -6.96 4.06
CA ASN A 25 -15.43 -6.42 2.82
C ASN A 25 -15.83 -4.95 2.97
N ALA A 26 -16.39 -4.54 4.11
CA ALA A 26 -16.73 -3.14 4.37
C ALA A 26 -15.52 -2.21 4.30
N LEU A 27 -14.36 -2.62 4.87
CA LEU A 27 -13.13 -1.84 4.80
C LEU A 27 -12.51 -1.85 3.39
N LYS A 28 -12.61 -2.96 2.66
CA LYS A 28 -12.18 -3.00 1.25
C LYS A 28 -13.02 -2.06 0.37
N GLU A 29 -14.32 -1.94 0.63
CA GLU A 29 -15.17 -0.97 -0.07
C GLU A 29 -14.68 0.48 0.14
N GLU A 30 -14.24 0.84 1.35
CA GLU A 30 -13.66 2.17 1.59
C GLU A 30 -12.34 2.38 0.83
N VAL A 31 -11.49 1.33 0.74
CA VAL A 31 -10.28 1.39 -0.10
C VAL A 31 -10.64 1.69 -1.55
N TYR A 32 -11.62 0.97 -2.12
CA TYR A 32 -12.02 1.12 -3.51
C TYR A 32 -12.65 2.49 -3.80
N ARG A 33 -13.40 3.07 -2.84
CA ARG A 33 -13.96 4.42 -2.94
C ARG A 33 -12.87 5.49 -2.91
N ILE A 34 -11.89 5.40 -1.99
CA ILE A 34 -10.75 6.33 -1.94
C ILE A 34 -9.98 6.27 -3.26
N ARG A 35 -9.72 5.07 -3.76
CA ARG A 35 -9.02 4.88 -5.03
C ARG A 35 -9.80 5.49 -6.19
N HIS A 36 -11.12 5.29 -6.26
CA HIS A 36 -11.96 5.92 -7.27
C HIS A 36 -11.90 7.43 -7.19
N GLN A 37 -12.09 8.00 -5.99
CA GLN A 37 -11.99 9.44 -5.79
C GLN A 37 -10.65 9.98 -6.28
N VAL A 38 -9.54 9.33 -5.88
CA VAL A 38 -8.19 9.85 -6.18
C VAL A 38 -7.79 9.60 -7.63
N TYR A 39 -7.98 8.37 -8.14
CA TYR A 39 -7.47 7.98 -9.46
C TYR A 39 -8.45 8.28 -10.60
N CYS A 40 -9.77 8.25 -10.36
CA CYS A 40 -10.77 8.49 -11.40
C CYS A 40 -11.28 9.94 -11.39
N GLU A 41 -11.58 10.52 -10.20
CA GLU A 41 -12.20 11.84 -10.12
C GLU A 41 -11.16 12.97 -10.02
N ASP A 42 -10.13 12.81 -9.14
CA ASP A 42 -9.20 13.89 -8.86
C ASP A 42 -8.05 13.99 -9.88
N LEU A 43 -7.53 12.84 -10.35
CA LEU A 43 -6.33 12.75 -11.19
C LEU A 43 -6.64 12.32 -12.63
N GLU A 44 -7.83 11.80 -12.88
CA GLU A 44 -8.26 11.33 -14.21
C GLU A 44 -7.31 10.28 -14.82
N PHE A 45 -6.62 9.50 -13.97
CA PHE A 45 -5.73 8.42 -14.40
C PHE A 45 -6.50 7.18 -14.86
N GLU A 46 -7.68 6.97 -14.29
CA GLU A 46 -8.59 5.86 -14.59
C GLU A 46 -9.97 6.42 -14.96
N SER A 47 -10.74 5.66 -15.72
CA SER A 47 -12.09 6.05 -16.09
C SER A 47 -13.02 6.10 -14.88
N ILE A 48 -13.91 7.09 -14.83
CA ILE A 48 -14.98 7.17 -13.83
C ILE A 48 -15.88 5.95 -13.96
N ARG A 49 -16.17 5.31 -12.82
CA ARG A 49 -17.03 4.12 -12.74
C ARG A 49 -18.36 4.45 -12.07
N PRO A 50 -19.49 3.95 -12.61
CA PRO A 50 -20.82 4.26 -12.06
C PRO A 50 -21.00 3.80 -10.62
N ASP A 51 -20.34 2.71 -10.20
CA ASP A 51 -20.37 2.17 -8.85
C ASP A 51 -19.41 2.90 -7.89
N ARG A 52 -18.64 3.87 -8.40
CA ARG A 52 -17.64 4.66 -7.67
C ARG A 52 -16.58 3.79 -6.95
N ARG A 53 -16.18 2.70 -7.58
CA ARG A 53 -15.19 1.76 -7.03
C ARG A 53 -14.07 1.54 -8.04
N GLU A 54 -12.84 1.88 -7.69
CA GLU A 54 -11.66 1.52 -8.51
C GLU A 54 -11.13 0.18 -8.03
N ILE A 55 -11.35 -0.87 -8.83
CA ILE A 55 -10.97 -2.25 -8.57
C ILE A 55 -10.31 -2.81 -9.82
N ASP A 56 -9.25 -3.60 -9.65
CA ASP A 56 -8.60 -4.34 -10.72
C ASP A 56 -8.46 -5.84 -10.38
N GLU A 57 -7.99 -6.63 -11.33
CA GLU A 57 -7.81 -8.09 -11.20
C GLU A 57 -6.80 -8.51 -10.11
N HIS A 58 -5.94 -7.59 -9.66
CA HIS A 58 -4.94 -7.85 -8.66
C HIS A 58 -5.48 -7.74 -7.23
N ASP A 59 -6.65 -7.10 -7.05
CA ASP A 59 -7.22 -6.85 -5.73
C ASP A 59 -7.63 -8.13 -5.00
N ILE A 60 -8.02 -9.17 -5.75
CA ILE A 60 -8.35 -10.49 -5.19
C ILE A 60 -7.18 -11.11 -4.41
N ASN A 61 -5.94 -10.75 -4.73
CA ASN A 61 -4.73 -11.31 -4.14
C ASN A 61 -3.93 -10.26 -3.35
N SER A 62 -4.59 -9.17 -2.97
CA SER A 62 -3.95 -8.04 -2.35
C SER A 62 -4.31 -7.88 -0.87
N LEU A 63 -3.36 -7.31 -0.14
CA LEU A 63 -3.58 -6.77 1.19
C LEU A 63 -3.77 -5.26 1.07
N HIS A 64 -4.70 -4.72 1.82
CA HIS A 64 -5.01 -3.29 1.79
C HIS A 64 -4.86 -2.67 3.17
N LEU A 65 -4.42 -1.42 3.18
CA LEU A 65 -4.31 -0.57 4.36
C LEU A 65 -5.11 0.70 4.16
N LEU A 66 -5.74 1.14 5.22
CA LEU A 66 -6.41 2.43 5.34
C LEU A 66 -5.73 3.26 6.43
N MET A 67 -5.72 4.57 6.24
CA MET A 67 -5.41 5.52 7.29
C MET A 67 -6.68 6.31 7.61
N ARG A 68 -7.04 6.37 8.88
CA ARG A 68 -8.20 7.10 9.40
C ARG A 68 -7.76 8.32 10.18
N SER A 69 -8.46 9.44 10.01
CA SER A 69 -8.35 10.61 10.87
C SER A 69 -9.06 10.35 12.19
N VAL A 70 -8.34 10.50 13.31
CA VAL A 70 -8.93 10.34 14.66
C VAL A 70 -9.97 11.41 14.95
N LYS A 71 -9.79 12.61 14.38
CA LYS A 71 -10.69 13.76 14.64
C LYS A 71 -12.02 13.66 13.89
N THR A 72 -11.97 13.25 12.61
CA THR A 72 -13.16 13.23 11.74
C THR A 72 -13.73 11.84 11.55
N GLU A 73 -13.01 10.80 11.99
CA GLU A 73 -13.29 9.38 11.78
C GLU A 73 -13.34 8.97 10.30
N GLU A 74 -12.96 9.86 9.38
CA GLU A 74 -12.94 9.62 7.94
C GLU A 74 -11.63 8.92 7.52
N PHE A 75 -11.72 8.09 6.50
CA PHE A 75 -10.56 7.53 5.85
C PHE A 75 -9.92 8.56 4.92
N VAL A 76 -8.63 8.82 5.10
CA VAL A 76 -7.88 9.90 4.44
C VAL A 76 -6.86 9.42 3.44
N GLY A 77 -6.61 8.12 3.40
CA GLY A 77 -5.67 7.52 2.45
C GLY A 77 -5.65 6.01 2.53
N CYS A 78 -5.08 5.39 1.51
CA CYS A 78 -4.93 3.94 1.42
C CYS A 78 -3.66 3.55 0.67
N THR A 79 -3.31 2.26 0.77
CA THR A 79 -2.26 1.62 -0.04
C THR A 79 -2.57 0.14 -0.22
N ARG A 80 -1.93 -0.49 -1.22
CA ARG A 80 -2.12 -1.89 -1.58
C ARG A 80 -0.78 -2.62 -1.67
N ILE A 81 -0.75 -3.85 -1.17
CA ILE A 81 0.32 -4.82 -1.39
C ILE A 81 -0.25 -5.95 -2.26
N VAL A 82 0.17 -6.04 -3.51
CA VAL A 82 -0.16 -7.14 -4.41
C VAL A 82 0.80 -8.28 -4.13
N ARG A 83 0.26 -9.43 -3.71
CA ARG A 83 1.05 -10.64 -3.45
C ARG A 83 1.13 -11.51 -4.70
N SER A 84 2.12 -12.39 -4.75
CA SER A 84 2.13 -13.52 -5.69
C SER A 84 0.96 -14.47 -5.41
N ARG A 85 0.65 -15.35 -6.36
CA ARG A 85 -0.38 -16.39 -6.21
C ARG A 85 0.31 -17.73 -5.93
N PRO A 86 0.19 -18.31 -4.72
CA PRO A 86 0.89 -19.55 -4.38
C PRO A 86 0.54 -20.73 -5.30
N GLY A 87 -0.69 -20.78 -5.82
CA GLY A 87 -1.14 -21.79 -6.75
C GLY A 87 -0.82 -21.53 -8.24
N ASP A 88 -0.21 -20.39 -8.55
CA ASP A 88 0.12 -19.97 -9.91
C ASP A 88 1.54 -19.39 -9.98
N PRO A 89 2.56 -20.23 -10.16
CA PRO A 89 3.94 -19.78 -10.29
C PRO A 89 4.19 -18.84 -11.49
N GLN A 90 3.31 -18.86 -12.47
CA GLN A 90 3.40 -18.01 -13.66
C GLN A 90 2.75 -16.63 -13.45
N TYR A 91 2.03 -16.44 -12.36
CA TYR A 91 1.44 -15.14 -12.02
C TYR A 91 2.52 -14.07 -11.87
N LYS A 92 2.42 -13.03 -12.67
CA LYS A 92 3.31 -11.88 -12.63
C LYS A 92 2.69 -10.77 -11.80
N LEU A 93 3.51 -10.13 -10.97
CA LEU A 93 3.12 -8.89 -10.32
C LEU A 93 2.93 -7.78 -11.38
N PRO A 94 2.05 -6.80 -11.16
CA PRO A 94 1.76 -5.75 -12.15
C PRO A 94 3.00 -5.10 -12.75
N PHE A 95 4.01 -4.76 -11.91
CA PHE A 95 5.24 -4.12 -12.38
C PHE A 95 6.05 -5.00 -13.34
N GLU A 96 6.00 -6.33 -13.19
CA GLU A 96 6.74 -7.26 -14.06
C GLU A 96 6.25 -7.18 -15.52
N ASN A 97 4.98 -6.84 -15.72
CA ASN A 97 4.41 -6.60 -17.04
C ASN A 97 4.67 -5.16 -17.50
N THR A 98 4.35 -4.18 -16.64
CA THR A 98 4.49 -2.75 -16.94
C THR A 98 5.95 -2.35 -17.23
N CYS A 99 6.90 -2.92 -16.50
CA CYS A 99 8.32 -2.61 -16.64
C CYS A 99 9.12 -3.64 -17.43
N ALA A 100 8.46 -4.61 -18.10
CA ALA A 100 9.12 -5.75 -18.76
C ALA A 100 10.28 -5.33 -19.69
N ALA A 101 10.12 -4.22 -20.43
CA ALA A 101 11.08 -3.73 -21.40
C ALA A 101 12.24 -2.92 -20.79
N VAL A 102 12.07 -2.42 -19.55
CA VAL A 102 13.02 -1.51 -18.91
C VAL A 102 13.71 -2.10 -17.68
N LEU A 103 13.28 -3.28 -17.20
CA LEU A 103 13.91 -3.97 -16.08
C LEU A 103 15.33 -4.41 -16.42
N ASP A 104 16.27 -4.06 -15.56
CA ASP A 104 17.63 -4.57 -15.61
C ASP A 104 17.74 -5.89 -14.81
N ARG A 105 17.63 -7.01 -15.55
CA ARG A 105 17.66 -8.35 -14.95
C ARG A 105 19.05 -8.76 -14.44
N SER A 106 20.10 -7.97 -14.72
CA SER A 106 21.40 -8.14 -14.09
C SER A 106 21.43 -7.62 -12.66
N ILE A 107 20.56 -6.67 -12.32
CA ILE A 107 20.38 -6.13 -10.97
C ILE A 107 19.49 -7.04 -10.14
N VAL A 108 18.33 -7.42 -10.69
CA VAL A 108 17.39 -8.36 -10.09
C VAL A 108 16.50 -8.97 -11.17
N ASP A 109 16.34 -10.28 -11.10
CA ASP A 109 15.36 -10.99 -11.90
C ASP A 109 14.23 -11.48 -10.98
N PRO A 110 13.05 -10.85 -10.99
CA PRO A 110 11.94 -11.21 -10.11
C PRO A 110 11.50 -12.67 -10.28
N THR A 111 11.69 -13.26 -11.47
CA THR A 111 11.31 -14.65 -11.75
C THR A 111 12.19 -15.67 -11.02
N LYS A 112 13.36 -15.25 -10.55
CA LYS A 112 14.30 -16.08 -9.78
C LYS A 112 14.17 -15.93 -8.27
N LEU A 113 13.29 -15.04 -7.81
CA LEU A 113 13.05 -14.84 -6.38
C LEU A 113 11.94 -15.78 -5.88
N PRO A 114 12.01 -16.24 -4.62
CA PRO A 114 10.91 -16.97 -4.00
C PRO A 114 9.63 -16.14 -4.07
N ARG A 115 8.62 -16.67 -4.77
CA ARG A 115 7.38 -15.90 -5.09
C ARG A 115 6.58 -15.51 -3.86
N ASP A 116 6.62 -16.30 -2.80
CA ASP A 116 5.96 -16.05 -1.51
C ASP A 116 6.65 -14.95 -0.67
N ASN A 117 7.89 -14.62 -1.00
CA ASN A 117 8.69 -13.59 -0.30
C ASN A 117 8.69 -12.24 -1.03
N ILE A 118 8.01 -12.12 -2.17
CA ILE A 118 7.96 -10.89 -2.96
C ILE A 118 6.55 -10.35 -3.10
N ALA A 119 6.44 -9.02 -3.21
CA ALA A 119 5.18 -8.34 -3.48
C ALA A 119 5.43 -7.02 -4.21
N GLU A 120 4.34 -6.44 -4.74
CA GLU A 120 4.35 -5.07 -5.26
C GLU A 120 3.52 -4.16 -4.37
N VAL A 121 4.06 -2.99 -4.01
CA VAL A 121 3.29 -1.92 -3.39
C VAL A 121 2.80 -0.96 -4.46
N SER A 122 1.51 -0.71 -4.45
CA SER A 122 0.84 0.17 -5.41
C SER A 122 -0.38 0.84 -4.78
N ARG A 123 -1.05 1.68 -5.55
CA ARG A 123 -2.28 2.37 -5.14
C ARG A 123 -2.14 3.15 -3.83
N LEU A 124 -0.96 3.77 -3.60
CA LEU A 124 -0.78 4.72 -2.50
C LEU A 124 -1.55 6.01 -2.86
N ALA A 125 -2.66 6.24 -2.19
CA ALA A 125 -3.58 7.32 -2.47
C ALA A 125 -3.92 8.11 -1.20
N VAL A 126 -3.99 9.44 -1.33
CA VAL A 126 -4.40 10.37 -0.25
C VAL A 126 -5.50 11.26 -0.80
N VAL A 127 -6.62 11.39 -0.08
CA VAL A 127 -7.74 12.24 -0.51
C VAL A 127 -7.34 13.70 -0.58
N THR A 128 -7.95 14.46 -1.52
CA THR A 128 -7.56 15.84 -1.86
C THR A 128 -7.48 16.78 -0.65
N GLY A 129 -8.43 16.69 0.29
CA GLY A 129 -8.44 17.53 1.49
C GLY A 129 -7.21 17.37 2.40
N TYR A 130 -6.48 16.26 2.26
CA TYR A 130 -5.26 15.94 3.00
C TYR A 130 -4.01 15.95 2.13
N ARG A 131 -4.13 16.07 0.80
CA ARG A 131 -3.02 16.40 -0.10
C ARG A 131 -2.74 17.90 0.01
N ARG A 132 -1.55 18.26 0.43
CA ARG A 132 -1.19 19.67 0.57
C ARG A 132 -0.80 20.25 -0.79
N ARG A 133 -1.48 21.35 -1.18
CA ARG A 133 -1.22 22.37 -2.21
C ARG A 133 -2.01 22.30 -3.50
N LYS A 134 -2.56 23.48 -3.83
CA LYS A 134 -2.88 23.89 -5.22
C LYS A 134 -1.58 23.86 -6.04
N GLY A 135 -1.51 22.96 -7.03
CA GLY A 135 -0.37 22.82 -7.94
C GLY A 135 0.35 21.47 -7.92
N GLU A 136 0.15 20.62 -6.91
CA GLU A 136 0.64 19.22 -6.89
C GLU A 136 -0.46 18.23 -7.32
N GLY A 137 -1.40 18.67 -8.16
CA GLY A 137 -2.59 17.93 -8.56
C GLY A 137 -2.34 16.71 -9.46
N SER A 138 -1.08 16.42 -9.82
CA SER A 138 -0.73 15.35 -10.75
C SER A 138 -0.24 14.06 -10.07
N SER A 139 -0.13 14.02 -8.74
CA SER A 139 0.34 12.83 -8.01
C SER A 139 -0.66 12.39 -6.93
N PRO A 140 -0.92 11.08 -6.77
CA PRO A 140 -1.82 10.55 -5.74
C PRO A 140 -1.27 10.75 -4.32
N VAL A 141 0.03 10.98 -4.19
CA VAL A 141 0.72 11.35 -2.95
C VAL A 141 1.96 12.15 -3.29
N SER A 142 2.26 13.18 -2.50
CA SER A 142 3.50 13.94 -2.64
C SER A 142 4.14 14.20 -1.27
N ILE A 143 5.48 14.29 -1.27
CA ILE A 143 6.29 14.76 -0.16
C ILE A 143 7.28 15.78 -0.69
N SER A 144 7.40 16.91 -0.01
CA SER A 144 8.39 17.94 -0.31
C SER A 144 9.21 18.31 0.93
N SER A 145 10.34 19.00 0.75
CA SER A 145 11.13 19.51 1.87
C SER A 145 10.33 20.45 2.80
N GLU A 146 9.35 21.16 2.25
CA GLU A 146 8.50 22.10 2.97
C GLU A 146 7.45 21.39 3.85
N ASP A 147 7.16 20.10 3.60
CA ASP A 147 6.28 19.29 4.46
C ASP A 147 6.92 18.97 5.81
N PHE A 148 8.24 19.12 5.91
CA PHE A 148 8.97 19.03 7.19
C PHE A 148 8.99 20.36 7.96
N GLY A 149 8.43 21.43 7.40
CA GLY A 149 8.36 22.74 8.01
C GLY A 149 9.67 23.51 7.95
N THR A 150 9.79 24.49 8.85
CA THR A 150 10.98 25.31 9.04
C THR A 150 11.60 25.04 10.42
N PRO A 151 12.84 25.48 10.69
CA PRO A 151 13.44 25.35 12.02
C PRO A 151 12.58 25.98 13.15
N SER A 152 11.79 27.02 12.83
CA SER A 152 10.88 27.68 13.77
C SER A 152 9.50 27.01 13.86
N GLN A 153 9.10 26.22 12.86
CA GLN A 153 7.80 25.55 12.82
C GLN A 153 7.95 24.17 12.17
N SER A 154 8.41 23.21 12.94
CA SER A 154 8.57 21.83 12.50
C SER A 154 7.23 21.20 12.15
N ARG A 155 7.18 20.50 11.01
CA ARG A 155 6.04 19.72 10.53
C ARG A 155 6.53 18.32 10.18
N PHE A 156 5.59 17.40 9.97
CA PHE A 156 5.93 16.05 9.55
C PHE A 156 4.84 15.50 8.61
N PRO A 157 5.19 14.93 7.45
CA PRO A 157 4.24 14.37 6.49
C PRO A 157 3.73 13.01 6.98
N PHE A 158 2.91 13.00 8.02
CA PHE A 158 2.43 11.79 8.68
C PHE A 158 1.72 10.82 7.74
N ILE A 159 0.92 11.32 6.79
CA ILE A 159 0.09 10.44 5.95
C ILE A 159 0.95 9.58 5.02
N PRO A 160 1.77 10.14 4.12
CA PRO A 160 2.57 9.31 3.21
C PRO A 160 3.60 8.45 3.96
N ILE A 161 4.24 9.00 5.00
CA ILE A 161 5.23 8.23 5.77
C ILE A 161 4.55 7.14 6.61
N GLY A 162 3.41 7.46 7.21
CA GLY A 162 2.63 6.48 7.98
C GLY A 162 2.14 5.32 7.12
N LEU A 163 1.60 5.59 5.93
CA LEU A 163 1.19 4.55 4.98
C LEU A 163 2.39 3.71 4.52
N TYR A 164 3.55 4.33 4.28
CA TYR A 164 4.77 3.61 3.93
C TYR A 164 5.23 2.67 5.05
N LEU A 165 5.28 3.15 6.29
CA LEU A 165 5.66 2.33 7.45
C LEU A 165 4.64 1.22 7.73
N ALA A 166 3.36 1.51 7.55
CA ALA A 166 2.29 0.53 7.66
C ALA A 166 2.42 -0.59 6.60
N THR A 167 2.76 -0.21 5.37
CA THR A 167 3.05 -1.17 4.29
C THR A 167 4.24 -2.06 4.65
N THR A 168 5.31 -1.46 5.19
CA THR A 168 6.49 -2.20 5.65
C THR A 168 6.13 -3.22 6.73
N GLU A 169 5.34 -2.84 7.74
CA GLU A 169 4.93 -3.75 8.79
C GLU A 169 3.97 -4.85 8.29
N LEU A 170 2.99 -4.48 7.45
CA LEU A 170 2.06 -5.47 6.91
C LEU A 170 2.79 -6.48 6.00
N ALA A 171 3.78 -6.06 5.22
CA ALA A 171 4.65 -6.95 4.45
C ALA A 171 5.44 -7.90 5.38
N ARG A 172 6.08 -7.35 6.45
CA ARG A 172 6.85 -8.12 7.42
C ARG A 172 6.04 -9.26 8.05
N ILE A 173 4.84 -8.98 8.54
CA ILE A 173 4.00 -10.00 9.20
C ILE A 173 3.44 -11.04 8.23
N ASN A 174 3.47 -10.74 6.92
CA ASN A 174 3.10 -11.69 5.86
C ASN A 174 4.30 -12.44 5.26
N GLY A 175 5.50 -12.33 5.85
CA GLY A 175 6.70 -13.04 5.38
C GLY A 175 7.30 -12.46 4.08
N ILE A 176 6.88 -11.27 3.66
CA ILE A 176 7.36 -10.60 2.46
C ILE A 176 8.59 -9.76 2.84
N ASP A 177 9.74 -10.04 2.24
CA ASP A 177 10.96 -9.23 2.45
C ASP A 177 11.32 -8.35 1.26
N THR A 178 11.03 -8.77 0.04
CA THR A 178 11.32 -7.96 -1.15
C THR A 178 10.06 -7.33 -1.68
N VAL A 179 10.03 -6.00 -1.67
CA VAL A 179 8.91 -5.21 -2.17
C VAL A 179 9.34 -4.42 -3.40
N PHE A 180 8.57 -4.58 -4.48
CA PHE A 180 8.72 -3.80 -5.70
C PHE A 180 7.76 -2.61 -5.70
N VAL A 181 8.21 -1.49 -6.25
CA VAL A 181 7.41 -0.27 -6.35
C VAL A 181 7.77 0.50 -7.61
N LEU A 182 6.75 1.01 -8.28
CA LEU A 182 6.90 1.92 -9.41
C LEU A 182 6.56 3.33 -8.93
N THR A 183 7.57 4.16 -8.70
CA THR A 183 7.39 5.46 -8.05
C THR A 183 8.10 6.60 -8.76
N GLU A 184 7.66 7.81 -8.51
CA GLU A 184 8.37 9.01 -8.93
C GLU A 184 9.73 9.10 -8.21
N GLU A 185 10.78 9.46 -8.95
CA GLU A 185 12.13 9.60 -8.41
C GLU A 185 12.19 10.58 -7.23
N ARG A 186 11.42 11.68 -7.33
CA ARG A 186 11.31 12.67 -6.26
C ARG A 186 10.81 12.04 -4.95
N LEU A 187 9.79 11.20 -5.02
CA LEU A 187 9.22 10.53 -3.84
C LEU A 187 10.21 9.50 -3.27
N ALA A 188 10.85 8.70 -4.13
CA ALA A 188 11.89 7.75 -3.70
C ALA A 188 13.06 8.46 -2.98
N ASN A 189 13.50 9.61 -3.49
CA ASN A 189 14.56 10.42 -2.88
C ASN A 189 14.18 10.97 -1.50
N HIS A 190 12.89 11.32 -1.29
CA HIS A 190 12.42 11.73 0.04
C HIS A 190 12.42 10.56 1.04
N PHE A 191 11.99 9.39 0.62
CA PHE A 191 12.06 8.19 1.45
C PHE A 191 13.51 7.78 1.77
N ALA A 192 14.43 7.90 0.80
CA ALA A 192 15.85 7.62 1.02
C ALA A 192 16.46 8.54 2.10
N LYS A 193 16.08 9.83 2.14
CA LYS A 193 16.51 10.78 3.19
C LYS A 193 16.01 10.39 4.59
N LEU A 194 14.97 9.59 4.70
CA LEU A 194 14.44 9.06 5.96
C LEU A 194 15.10 7.74 6.39
N GLY A 195 16.01 7.22 5.58
CA GLY A 195 16.71 5.96 5.84
C GLY A 195 16.09 4.74 5.13
N PHE A 196 15.13 4.98 4.24
CA PHE A 196 14.49 3.91 3.47
C PHE A 196 15.20 3.74 2.13
N SER A 197 16.01 2.71 2.00
CA SER A 197 16.78 2.45 0.79
C SER A 197 15.89 1.92 -0.34
N HIS A 198 15.87 2.65 -1.45
CA HIS A 198 15.31 2.21 -2.72
C HIS A 198 16.44 1.87 -3.68
N LYS A 199 16.48 0.66 -4.19
CA LYS A 199 17.39 0.25 -5.25
C LYS A 199 16.65 0.32 -6.58
N TYR A 200 17.09 1.19 -7.49
CA TYR A 200 16.56 1.23 -8.85
C TYR A 200 16.91 -0.06 -9.59
N ILE A 201 15.95 -0.63 -10.31
CA ILE A 201 16.05 -1.93 -10.97
C ILE A 201 15.74 -1.86 -12.46
N GLY A 202 15.71 -0.67 -13.02
CA GLY A 202 15.45 -0.43 -14.43
C GLY A 202 15.45 1.04 -14.79
N SER A 203 15.22 1.32 -16.07
CA SER A 203 15.12 2.68 -16.59
C SER A 203 13.75 3.30 -16.31
N PRO A 204 13.65 4.65 -16.28
CA PRO A 204 12.36 5.32 -16.16
C PRO A 204 11.39 4.96 -17.29
N ILE A 205 10.10 4.92 -16.95
CA ILE A 205 9.00 4.73 -17.91
C ILE A 205 7.94 5.82 -17.73
N GLU A 206 7.17 6.07 -18.78
CA GLU A 206 5.96 6.88 -18.69
C GLU A 206 4.80 6.01 -18.20
N HIS A 207 4.28 6.32 -17.02
CA HIS A 207 3.16 5.62 -16.40
C HIS A 207 2.44 6.56 -15.44
N HIS A 208 1.49 7.36 -15.95
CA HIS A 208 0.89 8.47 -15.21
C HIS A 208 1.95 9.42 -14.64
N GLY A 209 2.84 9.90 -15.51
CA GLY A 209 4.09 10.61 -15.21
C GLY A 209 5.30 9.68 -15.18
N VAL A 210 6.50 10.28 -15.21
CA VAL A 210 7.76 9.53 -15.23
C VAL A 210 7.98 8.81 -13.91
N ARG A 211 8.11 7.48 -13.96
CA ARG A 211 8.33 6.61 -12.81
C ARG A 211 9.51 5.68 -13.03
N VAL A 212 10.15 5.28 -11.92
CA VAL A 212 11.30 4.38 -11.94
C VAL A 212 10.96 3.11 -11.16
N PRO A 213 11.15 1.92 -11.77
CA PRO A 213 11.00 0.66 -11.05
C PRO A 213 12.09 0.53 -9.99
N SER A 214 11.70 0.21 -8.78
CA SER A 214 12.58 0.11 -7.63
C SER A 214 12.24 -1.11 -6.79
N MET A 215 13.20 -1.56 -5.98
CA MET A 215 12.99 -2.59 -4.96
C MET A 215 13.48 -2.11 -3.60
N MET A 216 12.89 -2.66 -2.54
CA MET A 216 13.27 -2.43 -1.16
C MET A 216 13.29 -3.75 -0.41
N SER A 217 14.17 -3.86 0.59
CA SER A 217 14.11 -4.91 1.61
C SER A 217 13.32 -4.42 2.80
N VAL A 218 12.32 -5.18 3.22
CA VAL A 218 11.50 -4.89 4.40
C VAL A 218 12.34 -4.98 5.67
N SER A 219 13.11 -6.05 5.84
CA SER A 219 14.02 -6.23 6.98
C SER A 219 15.12 -5.17 6.99
N GLY A 220 15.68 -4.82 5.83
CA GLY A 220 16.64 -3.72 5.69
C GLY A 220 16.04 -2.38 6.10
N THR A 221 14.84 -2.05 5.62
CA THR A 221 14.12 -0.82 5.99
C THR A 221 13.93 -0.71 7.52
N ILE A 222 13.51 -1.79 8.17
CA ILE A 222 13.30 -1.81 9.62
C ILE A 222 14.63 -1.68 10.37
N LYS A 223 15.68 -2.34 9.90
CA LYS A 223 17.02 -2.32 10.51
C LYS A 223 17.64 -0.92 10.44
N ASP A 224 17.59 -0.30 9.26
CA ASP A 224 18.31 0.94 8.95
C ASP A 224 17.45 2.20 9.24
N MET A 225 16.24 2.00 9.73
CA MET A 225 15.31 3.07 10.10
C MET A 225 15.94 4.03 11.10
N ARG A 226 15.85 5.32 10.81
CA ARG A 226 16.34 6.37 11.72
C ARG A 226 15.66 6.29 13.08
N SER A 227 16.42 6.52 14.15
CA SER A 227 15.95 6.39 15.54
C SER A 227 14.75 7.27 15.86
N ASN A 228 14.63 8.45 15.24
CA ASN A 228 13.48 9.35 15.44
C ASN A 228 12.18 8.85 14.80
N LEU A 229 12.26 7.92 13.83
CA LEU A 229 11.08 7.30 13.21
C LEU A 229 10.61 6.06 13.97
N ARG A 230 11.47 5.46 14.80
CA ARG A 230 11.13 4.23 15.52
C ARG A 230 9.85 4.36 16.36
N PRO A 231 9.63 5.44 17.15
CA PRO A 231 8.39 5.59 17.90
C PRO A 231 7.14 5.65 17.01
N LEU A 232 7.25 6.21 15.79
CA LEU A 232 6.15 6.25 14.84
C LEU A 232 5.87 4.84 14.29
N TYR A 233 6.92 4.10 13.92
CA TYR A 233 6.79 2.73 13.45
C TYR A 233 6.16 1.82 14.51
N ASP A 234 6.59 1.92 15.77
CA ASP A 234 6.08 1.10 16.87
C ASP A 234 4.57 1.32 17.12
N VAL A 235 4.12 2.57 17.00
CA VAL A 235 2.70 2.92 17.09
C VAL A 235 1.90 2.30 15.93
N ILE A 236 2.39 2.44 14.72
CA ILE A 236 1.75 1.89 13.52
C ILE A 236 1.70 0.35 13.58
N ALA A 237 2.79 -0.28 14.01
CA ALA A 237 2.83 -1.74 14.21
C ALA A 237 1.81 -2.20 15.26
N ALA A 238 1.65 -1.44 16.35
CA ALA A 238 0.64 -1.71 17.37
C ALA A 238 -0.79 -1.56 16.83
N ASP A 239 -1.06 -0.54 15.99
CA ASP A 239 -2.36 -0.36 15.35
C ASP A 239 -2.68 -1.53 14.43
N ILE A 240 -1.73 -1.96 13.59
CA ILE A 240 -1.91 -3.12 12.71
C ILE A 240 -2.19 -4.37 13.54
N LYS A 241 -1.39 -4.64 14.56
CA LYS A 241 -1.55 -5.82 15.42
C LYS A 241 -2.93 -5.86 16.10
N ARG A 242 -3.42 -4.72 16.60
CA ARG A 242 -4.73 -4.61 17.26
C ARG A 242 -5.89 -4.92 16.32
N ASN A 243 -5.73 -4.61 15.03
CA ASN A 243 -6.75 -4.77 14.00
C ASN A 243 -6.56 -6.03 13.14
N LEU A 244 -5.62 -6.92 13.51
CA LEU A 244 -5.55 -8.25 12.89
C LEU A 244 -6.77 -9.08 13.29
N PRO A 245 -7.32 -9.88 12.38
CA PRO A 245 -8.37 -10.82 12.74
C PRO A 245 -7.85 -11.83 13.77
N GLU A 246 -8.67 -12.18 14.76
CA GLU A 246 -8.40 -13.24 15.71
C GLU A 246 -8.41 -14.59 14.99
N THR A 247 -7.31 -14.96 14.36
CA THR A 247 -7.18 -16.28 13.73
C THR A 247 -6.25 -17.15 14.55
N GLY A 248 -6.78 -18.23 15.05
CA GLY A 248 -5.95 -19.39 15.34
C GLY A 248 -5.33 -19.87 14.02
N ASN A 249 -3.99 -19.78 13.92
CA ASN A 249 -3.17 -20.28 12.82
C ASN A 249 -3.39 -19.68 11.42
N GLY A 250 -2.70 -18.58 11.15
CA GLY A 250 -2.49 -18.03 9.80
C GLY A 250 -3.45 -16.88 9.45
N LEU A 251 -2.89 -15.84 8.84
CA LEU A 251 -3.67 -14.77 8.21
C LEU A 251 -4.62 -15.39 7.16
N PRO A 252 -5.82 -14.82 6.92
CA PRO A 252 -6.78 -15.38 5.97
C PRO A 252 -6.11 -15.63 4.62
N GLY A 253 -5.85 -16.91 4.35
CA GLY A 253 -5.57 -17.37 3.00
C GLY A 253 -6.83 -17.16 2.18
N ILE A 254 -6.66 -17.01 0.89
CA ILE A 254 -7.72 -16.92 -0.11
C ILE A 254 -8.76 -18.00 0.21
N GLU A 255 -9.92 -17.62 0.74
CA GLU A 255 -11.07 -18.50 0.73
C GLU A 255 -11.44 -18.72 -0.72
N ASN A 256 -11.29 -19.94 -1.19
CA ASN A 256 -11.83 -20.39 -2.46
C ASN A 256 -13.36 -20.24 -2.40
N GLU A 257 -13.91 -19.14 -2.90
CA GLU A 257 -15.32 -18.99 -3.23
C GLU A 257 -15.66 -19.86 -4.45
N HIS A 258 -15.49 -21.18 -4.33
CA HIS A 258 -15.98 -22.17 -5.27
C HIS A 258 -16.61 -23.35 -4.55
N SER A 259 -17.50 -23.08 -3.57
CA SER A 259 -18.46 -24.07 -3.06
C SER A 259 -19.87 -23.50 -3.01
N GLU A 260 -20.31 -22.81 -4.02
CA GLU A 260 -21.74 -22.70 -4.26
C GLU A 260 -22.19 -23.95 -5.00
N SER A 261 -22.88 -24.80 -4.24
CA SER A 261 -23.61 -25.98 -4.67
C SER A 261 -24.49 -25.66 -5.90
N ARG A 262 -24.15 -26.22 -7.06
CA ARG A 262 -25.07 -26.27 -8.19
C ARG A 262 -26.36 -26.95 -7.74
N PRO A 263 -27.54 -26.34 -7.93
CA PRO A 263 -28.79 -27.04 -7.70
C PRO A 263 -28.87 -28.24 -8.64
N ARG A 264 -29.06 -29.43 -8.12
CA ARG A 264 -29.38 -30.65 -8.90
C ARG A 264 -30.72 -30.42 -9.61
N VAL A 265 -30.67 -30.19 -10.91
CA VAL A 265 -31.85 -30.25 -11.75
C VAL A 265 -32.22 -31.74 -11.90
N THR A 266 -33.25 -32.16 -11.17
CA THR A 266 -33.86 -33.48 -11.34
C THR A 266 -34.76 -33.44 -12.60
N ILE A 267 -34.28 -33.99 -13.70
CA ILE A 267 -35.10 -34.19 -14.90
C ILE A 267 -36.02 -35.37 -14.62
N ALA A 268 -37.30 -35.11 -14.45
CA ALA A 268 -38.33 -36.15 -14.40
C ALA A 268 -38.57 -36.66 -15.82
N VAL A 269 -38.19 -37.91 -16.09
CA VAL A 269 -38.53 -38.63 -17.33
C VAL A 269 -39.97 -39.14 -17.16
N LYS A 270 -40.89 -38.64 -17.99
CA LYS A 270 -42.25 -39.22 -18.14
C LYS A 270 -42.13 -40.52 -18.98
N PRO A 271 -42.81 -41.63 -18.56
CA PRO A 271 -42.89 -42.81 -19.40
C PRO A 271 -43.85 -42.59 -20.54
N ALA A 272 -43.47 -43.09 -21.73
CA ALA A 272 -44.30 -43.18 -22.93
C ALA A 272 -45.38 -44.24 -22.74
N THR A 273 -46.60 -43.86 -23.07
CA THR A 273 -47.70 -44.75 -23.50
C THR A 273 -48.08 -44.44 -24.92
#